data_d2de6afbea9f03091a9ce689234d3fc6
#
_entry.id   d2de6afbea9f03091a9ce689234d3fc6
#
_cell.length_a   1.000
_cell.length_b   1.000
_cell.length_c   1.000
_cell.angle_alpha   90.00
_cell.angle_beta   90.00
_cell.angle_gamma   90.00
#
_symmetry.space_group_name_H-M   'P 1'
#
loop_
_entity.id
_entity.type
_entity.pdbx_description
1 polymer ?
#
loop_
_entity_poly.entity_id
_entity_poly.type
_entity_poly.pdbx_seq_one_letter_code
_entity_poly.pdbx_strand_id
1 'polypeptide(L)'
;MQFPSKVFTALAVAALTVTAAHAGPLDKTECIAPAKPGGGFDLTCKLAQSALLNGKYISTPMRVSYMPGGIGAVAYNSIVAQRPDENNTIVAFSGGSLLNLAQGK
;
A
#
# COMPACT_ATOMS: atom_id res chain seq x y z
N MET A 1 18.76 -10.78 53.22
CA MET A 1 17.93 -11.45 52.20
C MET A 1 18.40 -10.99 50.82
N GLN A 2 18.99 -11.85 50.08
CA GLN A 2 19.52 -11.50 48.76
C GLN A 2 18.52 -11.94 47.70
N PHE A 3 18.07 -10.99 46.89
CA PHE A 3 17.31 -11.32 45.72
C PHE A 3 18.25 -11.90 44.65
N PRO A 4 17.93 -13.04 44.05
CA PRO A 4 18.77 -13.57 42.99
C PRO A 4 18.78 -12.61 41.82
N SER A 5 19.96 -12.15 41.46
CA SER A 5 20.18 -11.28 40.29
C SER A 5 19.63 -11.87 38.98
N LYS A 6 19.35 -13.14 38.96
CA LYS A 6 18.79 -13.88 37.82
C LYS A 6 17.39 -13.41 37.42
N VAL A 7 16.60 -12.84 38.34
CA VAL A 7 15.25 -12.33 38.06
C VAL A 7 15.32 -11.04 37.27
N PHE A 8 16.32 -10.20 37.50
CA PHE A 8 16.50 -8.96 36.72
C PHE A 8 17.01 -9.21 35.30
N THR A 9 17.78 -10.25 35.11
CA THR A 9 18.31 -10.62 33.80
C THR A 9 17.21 -11.15 32.88
N ALA A 10 16.24 -11.89 33.41
CA ALA A 10 15.08 -12.38 32.65
C ALA A 10 14.16 -11.26 32.17
N LEU A 11 13.98 -10.21 32.95
CA LEU A 11 13.18 -9.03 32.58
C LEU A 11 13.83 -8.19 31.49
N ALA A 12 15.17 -8.09 31.48
CA ALA A 12 15.92 -7.36 30.46
C ALA A 12 15.86 -8.04 29.10
N VAL A 13 15.82 -9.36 29.05
CA VAL A 13 15.72 -10.13 27.80
C VAL A 13 14.32 -10.04 27.19
N ALA A 14 13.28 -9.97 28.02
CA ALA A 14 11.90 -9.84 27.54
C ALA A 14 11.63 -8.47 26.86
N ALA A 15 12.37 -7.43 27.25
CA ALA A 15 12.23 -6.09 26.67
C ALA A 15 12.86 -5.97 25.27
N LEU A 16 13.76 -6.88 24.90
CA LEU A 16 14.45 -6.84 23.62
C LEU A 16 13.71 -7.53 22.48
N THR A 17 12.60 -8.17 22.76
CA THR A 17 11.84 -8.90 21.75
C THR A 17 10.78 -8.07 21.00
N VAL A 18 10.71 -6.77 21.27
CA VAL A 18 9.68 -5.89 20.67
C VAL A 18 10.18 -5.14 19.45
N THR A 19 11.40 -5.41 19.01
CA THR A 19 11.98 -4.73 17.85
C THR A 19 11.87 -5.54 16.57
N ALA A 20 10.70 -6.03 16.27
CA ALA A 20 10.44 -6.45 14.91
C ALA A 20 10.17 -5.20 14.09
N ALA A 21 11.21 -4.57 13.60
CA ALA A 21 11.09 -3.62 12.52
C ALA A 21 10.55 -4.39 11.33
N HIS A 22 9.30 -4.24 11.06
CA HIS A 22 8.72 -4.81 9.86
C HIS A 22 9.16 -3.97 8.68
N ALA A 23 9.98 -4.54 7.81
CA ALA A 23 9.92 -4.21 6.42
C ALA A 23 8.45 -4.38 6.07
N GLY A 24 7.71 -3.29 5.99
CA GLY A 24 6.28 -3.34 5.95
C GLY A 24 5.75 -4.06 4.73
N PRO A 25 4.53 -4.52 4.80
CA PRO A 25 3.80 -5.02 3.64
C PRO A 25 3.72 -4.00 2.51
N LEU A 26 4.16 -2.77 2.74
CA LEU A 26 4.16 -1.68 1.75
C LEU A 26 5.39 -1.65 0.84
N ASP A 27 6.42 -2.44 1.09
CA ASP A 27 7.67 -2.37 0.34
C ASP A 27 7.54 -2.73 -1.15
N LYS A 28 6.53 -3.48 -1.52
CA LYS A 28 6.24 -3.86 -2.91
C LYS A 28 4.90 -3.32 -3.38
N THR A 29 4.52 -2.16 -2.89
CA THR A 29 3.24 -1.55 -3.25
C THR A 29 3.27 -1.05 -4.69
N GLU A 30 2.17 -1.28 -5.39
CA GLU A 30 1.90 -0.79 -6.73
C GLU A 30 0.70 0.14 -6.72
N CYS A 31 0.78 1.26 -7.42
CA CYS A 31 -0.37 2.12 -7.67
C CYS A 31 -0.80 2.00 -9.11
N ILE A 32 -2.05 1.65 -9.33
CA ILE A 32 -2.62 1.55 -10.66
C ILE A 32 -3.37 2.83 -11.00
N ALA A 33 -2.92 3.48 -12.07
CA ALA A 33 -3.61 4.62 -12.66
C ALA A 33 -4.50 4.10 -13.78
N PRO A 34 -5.83 4.16 -13.66
CA PRO A 34 -6.73 3.62 -14.68
C PRO A 34 -6.90 4.57 -15.88
N ALA A 35 -5.79 5.01 -16.42
CA ALA A 35 -5.71 5.91 -17.55
C ALA A 35 -4.32 5.82 -18.18
N LYS A 36 -4.11 6.57 -19.26
CA LYS A 36 -2.79 6.73 -19.86
C LYS A 36 -1.90 7.61 -18.97
N PRO A 37 -0.57 7.48 -19.07
CA PRO A 37 0.36 8.35 -18.35
C PRO A 37 0.09 9.83 -18.60
N GLY A 38 0.31 10.65 -17.56
CA GLY A 38 0.23 12.11 -17.65
C GLY A 38 -1.11 12.72 -17.23
N GLY A 39 -2.12 11.90 -16.98
CA GLY A 39 -3.44 12.38 -16.55
C GLY A 39 -3.58 12.51 -15.04
N GLY A 40 -4.81 12.81 -14.58
CA GLY A 40 -5.11 12.99 -13.16
C GLY A 40 -4.88 11.74 -12.32
N PHE A 41 -5.17 10.58 -12.84
CA PHE A 41 -4.90 9.32 -12.13
C PHE A 41 -3.39 9.08 -11.94
N ASP A 42 -2.59 9.40 -12.95
CA ASP A 42 -1.14 9.31 -12.85
C ASP A 42 -0.61 10.27 -11.78
N LEU A 43 -1.10 11.51 -11.78
CA LEU A 43 -0.73 12.48 -10.76
C LEU A 43 -1.11 11.99 -9.37
N THR A 44 -2.29 11.41 -9.20
CA THR A 44 -2.74 10.85 -7.93
C THR A 44 -1.80 9.75 -7.44
N CYS A 45 -1.41 8.83 -8.31
CA CYS A 45 -0.45 7.79 -7.96
C CYS A 45 0.93 8.36 -7.59
N LYS A 46 1.38 9.37 -8.32
CA LYS A 46 2.66 10.03 -8.03
C LYS A 46 2.65 10.81 -6.73
N LEU A 47 1.54 11.44 -6.39
CA LEU A 47 1.38 12.11 -5.10
C LEU A 47 1.41 11.09 -3.95
N ALA A 48 0.72 9.97 -4.10
CA ALA A 48 0.75 8.89 -3.11
C ALA A 48 2.16 8.32 -2.95
N GLN A 49 2.87 8.10 -4.06
CA GLN A 49 4.26 7.65 -4.05
C GLN A 49 5.16 8.61 -3.27
N SER A 50 5.06 9.90 -3.55
CA SER A 50 5.86 10.92 -2.86
C SER A 50 5.53 11.00 -1.37
N ALA A 51 4.25 10.94 -1.01
CA ALA A 51 3.83 10.99 0.38
C ALA A 51 4.35 9.78 1.18
N LEU A 52 4.29 8.59 0.61
CA LEU A 52 4.77 7.38 1.27
C LEU A 52 6.29 7.38 1.42
N LEU A 53 7.04 7.86 0.41
CA LEU A 53 8.49 8.00 0.51
C LEU A 53 8.89 9.06 1.54
N ASN A 54 8.27 10.23 1.50
CA ASN A 54 8.59 11.33 2.41
C ASN A 54 8.23 10.99 3.86
N GLY A 55 7.14 10.24 4.07
CA GLY A 55 6.75 9.74 5.38
C GLY A 55 7.53 8.54 5.86
N LYS A 56 8.45 8.03 5.04
CA LYS A 56 9.26 6.84 5.33
C LYS A 56 8.44 5.56 5.54
N TYR A 57 7.26 5.50 4.96
CA TYR A 57 6.43 4.29 4.99
C TYR A 57 6.92 3.23 4.00
N ILE A 58 7.61 3.67 2.94
CA ILE A 58 8.28 2.82 1.97
C ILE A 58 9.72 3.28 1.81
N SER A 59 10.62 2.35 1.52
CA SER A 59 12.05 2.63 1.34
C SER A 59 12.43 2.83 -0.13
N THR A 60 11.63 2.27 -1.04
CA THR A 60 11.82 2.41 -2.48
C THR A 60 10.57 3.01 -3.12
N PRO A 61 10.70 3.71 -4.26
CA PRO A 61 9.54 4.27 -4.94
C PRO A 61 8.52 3.19 -5.29
N MET A 62 7.25 3.48 -4.99
CA MET A 62 6.14 2.64 -5.38
C MET A 62 6.01 2.62 -6.91
N ARG A 63 5.80 1.43 -7.48
CA ARG A 63 5.60 1.29 -8.90
C ARG A 63 4.25 1.87 -9.31
N VAL A 64 4.23 2.63 -10.41
CA VAL A 64 2.99 3.13 -11.01
C VAL A 64 2.75 2.39 -12.31
N SER A 65 1.61 1.73 -12.41
CA SER A 65 1.17 0.99 -13.59
C SER A 65 -0.09 1.64 -14.17
N TYR A 66 -0.36 1.40 -15.42
CA TYR A 66 -1.45 2.05 -16.14
C TYR A 66 -2.40 1.02 -16.73
N MET A 67 -3.70 1.19 -16.46
CA MET A 67 -4.77 0.35 -17.02
C MET A 67 -5.90 1.25 -17.54
N PRO A 68 -5.77 1.84 -18.72
CA PRO A 68 -6.79 2.73 -19.25
C PRO A 68 -8.06 1.98 -19.65
N GLY A 69 -9.18 2.66 -19.61
CA GLY A 69 -10.46 2.18 -20.09
C GLY A 69 -11.61 2.35 -19.09
N GLY A 70 -12.72 2.85 -19.58
CA GLY A 70 -13.97 2.91 -18.82
C GLY A 70 -13.94 3.69 -17.52
N ILE A 71 -13.10 4.70 -17.42
CA ILE A 71 -12.94 5.51 -16.18
C ILE A 71 -12.71 4.61 -14.96
N GLY A 72 -11.83 3.64 -15.11
CA GLY A 72 -11.47 2.71 -14.05
C GLY A 72 -12.17 1.34 -14.11
N ALA A 73 -13.16 1.15 -14.97
CA ALA A 73 -13.88 -0.13 -15.04
C ALA A 73 -12.95 -1.29 -15.41
N VAL A 74 -12.05 -1.08 -16.38
CA VAL A 74 -11.07 -2.10 -16.79
C VAL A 74 -10.13 -2.43 -15.65
N ALA A 75 -9.58 -1.41 -14.96
CA ALA A 75 -8.69 -1.61 -13.83
C ALA A 75 -9.40 -2.35 -12.69
N TYR A 76 -10.60 -1.95 -12.34
CA TYR A 76 -11.36 -2.60 -11.27
C TYR A 76 -11.64 -4.06 -11.57
N ASN A 77 -12.12 -4.36 -12.77
CA ASN A 77 -12.41 -5.74 -13.15
C ASN A 77 -11.14 -6.59 -13.12
N SER A 78 -10.03 -6.05 -13.59
CA SER A 78 -8.74 -6.74 -13.55
C SER A 78 -8.31 -7.06 -12.12
N ILE A 79 -8.36 -6.08 -11.22
CA ILE A 79 -7.88 -6.25 -9.86
C ILE A 79 -8.84 -7.14 -9.04
N VAL A 80 -10.11 -6.84 -9.06
CA VAL A 80 -11.09 -7.54 -8.22
C VAL A 80 -11.32 -8.98 -8.69
N ALA A 81 -11.40 -9.20 -9.99
CA ALA A 81 -11.70 -10.52 -10.54
C ALA A 81 -10.45 -11.40 -10.73
N GLN A 82 -9.32 -10.82 -11.08
CA GLN A 82 -8.12 -11.58 -11.46
C GLN A 82 -7.00 -11.55 -10.41
N ARG A 83 -7.02 -10.58 -9.51
CA ARG A 83 -5.94 -10.38 -8.52
C ARG A 83 -6.50 -10.18 -7.11
N PRO A 84 -7.46 -11.02 -6.63
CA PRO A 84 -8.15 -10.77 -5.36
C PRO A 84 -7.25 -10.92 -4.13
N ASP A 85 -6.15 -11.65 -4.25
CA ASP A 85 -5.24 -11.93 -3.12
C ASP A 85 -4.10 -10.91 -3.02
N GLU A 86 -4.03 -9.92 -3.90
CA GLU A 86 -2.99 -8.91 -3.85
C GLU A 86 -3.34 -7.80 -2.85
N ASN A 87 -2.57 -7.73 -1.77
CA ASN A 87 -2.78 -6.76 -0.70
C ASN A 87 -1.94 -5.48 -0.87
N ASN A 88 -1.05 -5.45 -1.87
CA ASN A 88 -0.08 -4.38 -2.05
C ASN A 88 -0.43 -3.48 -3.24
N THR A 89 -1.67 -3.52 -3.68
CA THR A 89 -2.12 -2.76 -4.84
C THR A 89 -3.10 -1.68 -4.42
N ILE A 90 -2.80 -0.45 -4.81
CA ILE A 90 -3.71 0.69 -4.69
C ILE A 90 -4.18 1.08 -6.09
N VAL A 91 -5.42 1.48 -6.20
CA VAL A 91 -5.99 1.95 -7.48
C VAL A 91 -6.45 3.37 -7.30
N ALA A 92 -6.01 4.27 -8.17
CA ALA A 92 -6.49 5.64 -8.16
C ALA A 92 -7.98 5.69 -8.52
N PHE A 93 -8.72 6.54 -7.84
CA PHE A 93 -10.17 6.57 -7.88
C PHE A 93 -10.68 7.97 -8.17
N SER A 94 -11.80 8.07 -8.86
CA SER A 94 -12.44 9.35 -9.14
C SER A 94 -13.95 9.27 -8.95
N GLY A 95 -14.64 10.43 -8.99
CA GLY A 95 -16.09 10.47 -8.99
C GLY A 95 -16.71 9.71 -10.16
N GLY A 96 -16.06 9.73 -11.33
CA GLY A 96 -16.49 8.93 -12.48
C GLY A 96 -16.39 7.44 -12.24
N SER A 97 -15.35 7.00 -11.56
CA SER A 97 -15.21 5.59 -11.15
C SER A 97 -16.34 5.18 -10.20
N LEU A 98 -16.66 6.02 -9.25
CA LEU A 98 -17.76 5.76 -8.32
C LEU A 98 -19.11 5.67 -9.06
N LEU A 99 -19.35 6.55 -10.01
CA LEU A 99 -20.55 6.53 -10.82
C LEU A 99 -20.67 5.22 -11.63
N ASN A 100 -19.57 4.75 -12.21
CA ASN A 100 -19.53 3.48 -12.90
C ASN A 100 -19.92 2.31 -12.00
N LEU A 101 -19.39 2.27 -10.78
CA LEU A 101 -19.73 1.23 -9.82
C LEU A 101 -21.21 1.27 -9.45
N ALA A 102 -21.76 2.46 -9.25
CA ALA A 102 -23.17 2.63 -8.95
C ALA A 102 -24.10 2.17 -10.10
N GLN A 103 -23.60 2.22 -11.32
CA GLN A 103 -24.33 1.77 -12.51
C GLN A 103 -24.08 0.29 -12.86
N GLY A 104 -23.29 -0.41 -12.07
CA GLY A 104 -22.97 -1.81 -12.30
C GLY A 104 -22.00 -2.08 -13.45
N LYS A 105 -21.18 -1.10 -13.77
CA LYS A 105 -20.20 -1.21 -14.84
C LYS A 105 -18.83 -1.67 -14.35
#